data_c895b8a74462363fc5234f641f1288a2
#
_entry.id   c895b8a74462363fc5234f641f1288a2
#
_cell.length_a   1.000
_cell.length_b   1.000
_cell.length_c   1.000
_cell.angle_alpha   90.00
_cell.angle_beta   90.00
_cell.angle_gamma   90.00
#
_symmetry.space_group_name_H-M   'P 1'
#
loop_
_entity.id
_entity.type
_entity.pdbx_description
1 polymer ?
#
loop_
_entity_poly.entity_id
_entity_poly.type
_entity_poly.pdbx_seq_one_letter_code
_entity_poly.pdbx_strand_id
1 'polypeptide(L)'
;QLQAIFSGAITNWKEVGGPDKEIVVVVPERNTGAFRNFSLLALKRFDVRYDFMASRSTDVVELVRRVPWSISFITQGAHTVHEALKTLRIDGRTPEDSDYPFHQDFSFVLNGEPRGISKKLIDFYFSEKGQELLRKNGLTPVTR
;
A
#
# COMPACT_ATOMS: atom_id res chain seq x y z
N GLN A 1 5.07 16.10 2.79
CA GLN A 1 5.82 15.44 3.87
C GLN A 1 6.32 14.06 3.45
N LEU A 2 5.48 13.14 2.91
CA LEU A 2 5.89 11.78 2.53
C LEU A 2 7.13 11.76 1.63
N GLN A 3 7.13 12.54 0.55
CA GLN A 3 8.28 12.63 -0.34
C GLN A 3 9.56 13.01 0.40
N ALA A 4 9.49 13.99 1.32
CA ALA A 4 10.64 14.45 2.08
C ALA A 4 11.17 13.39 3.06
N ILE A 5 10.29 12.60 3.68
CA ILE A 5 10.66 11.47 4.55
C ILE A 5 11.36 10.38 3.73
N PHE A 6 10.71 9.90 2.67
CA PHE A 6 11.25 8.78 1.88
C PHE A 6 12.44 9.17 0.98
N SER A 7 12.67 10.45 0.72
CA SER A 7 13.91 10.92 0.07
C SER A 7 15.04 11.19 1.06
N GLY A 8 14.75 11.16 2.37
CA GLY A 8 15.74 11.46 3.43
C GLY A 8 15.98 12.96 3.68
N ALA A 9 15.13 13.82 3.13
CA ALA A 9 15.17 15.27 3.44
C ALA A 9 14.63 15.58 4.84
N ILE A 10 13.71 14.72 5.35
CA ILE A 10 13.22 14.71 6.73
C ILE A 10 13.63 13.39 7.35
N THR A 11 14.38 13.44 8.45
CA THR A 11 14.92 12.26 9.12
C THR A 11 14.49 12.11 10.58
N ASN A 12 13.77 13.11 11.11
CA ASN A 12 13.31 13.09 12.49
C ASN A 12 11.82 13.42 12.55
N TRP A 13 11.08 12.65 13.34
CA TRP A 13 9.64 12.84 13.51
C TRP A 13 9.25 14.22 14.02
N LYS A 14 10.11 14.90 14.79
CA LYS A 14 9.83 16.27 15.26
C LYS A 14 9.68 17.29 14.13
N GLU A 15 10.31 17.05 12.98
CA GLU A 15 10.21 17.93 11.81
C GLU A 15 8.82 17.92 11.17
N VAL A 16 8.02 16.90 11.51
CA VAL A 16 6.62 16.76 11.05
C VAL A 16 5.61 16.81 12.19
N GLY A 17 6.02 17.31 13.37
CA GLY A 17 5.15 17.51 14.53
C GLY A 17 5.06 16.31 15.48
N GLY A 18 5.91 15.32 15.31
CA GLY A 18 6.05 14.16 16.20
C GLY A 18 7.09 14.34 17.31
N PRO A 19 7.43 13.28 18.04
CA PRO A 19 8.46 13.29 19.07
C PRO A 19 9.86 13.44 18.46
N ASP A 20 10.83 13.83 19.29
CA ASP A 20 12.25 13.89 18.90
C ASP A 20 12.82 12.46 18.80
N LYS A 21 12.57 11.82 17.68
CA LYS A 21 12.99 10.45 17.35
C LYS A 21 13.35 10.38 15.88
N GLU A 22 14.41 9.65 15.57
CA GLU A 22 14.83 9.37 14.20
C GLU A 22 13.76 8.54 13.48
N ILE A 23 13.52 8.84 12.19
CA ILE A 23 12.61 8.08 11.33
C ILE A 23 13.37 6.90 10.75
N VAL A 24 12.89 5.69 11.00
CA VAL A 24 13.39 4.47 10.38
C VAL A 24 12.51 4.12 9.18
N VAL A 25 13.09 4.10 7.99
CA VAL A 25 12.35 3.85 6.75
C VAL A 25 12.47 2.36 6.37
N VAL A 26 11.33 1.68 6.33
CA VAL A 26 11.23 0.29 5.87
C VAL A 26 10.51 0.27 4.53
N VAL A 27 11.02 -0.48 3.56
CA VAL A 27 10.40 -0.54 2.24
C VAL A 27 10.21 -1.98 1.75
N PRO A 28 9.18 -2.27 0.95
CA PRO A 28 9.11 -3.50 0.19
C PRO A 28 10.15 -3.50 -0.93
N GLU A 29 10.51 -4.67 -1.45
CA GLU A 29 11.42 -4.80 -2.58
C GLU A 29 11.01 -3.97 -3.80
N ARG A 30 12.02 -3.44 -4.51
CA ARG A 30 11.83 -2.53 -5.67
C ARG A 30 11.04 -3.14 -6.82
N ASN A 31 11.03 -4.47 -6.96
CA ASN A 31 10.29 -5.20 -7.99
C ASN A 31 8.79 -5.38 -7.66
N THR A 32 8.35 -5.03 -6.47
CA THR A 32 6.95 -5.16 -6.03
C THR A 32 6.06 -4.07 -6.64
N GLY A 33 4.77 -4.41 -6.84
CA GLY A 33 3.76 -3.43 -7.28
C GLY A 33 3.62 -2.28 -6.30
N ALA A 34 3.68 -2.54 -4.99
CA ALA A 34 3.62 -1.52 -3.94
C ALA A 34 4.74 -0.50 -4.08
N PHE A 35 6.00 -0.95 -4.26
CA PHE A 35 7.14 -0.05 -4.44
C PHE A 35 7.00 0.80 -5.70
N ARG A 36 6.67 0.17 -6.83
CA ARG A 36 6.54 0.88 -8.12
C ARG A 36 5.43 1.93 -8.08
N ASN A 37 4.27 1.56 -7.53
CA ASN A 37 3.13 2.46 -7.44
C ASN A 37 3.42 3.64 -6.49
N PHE A 38 3.96 3.37 -5.30
CA PHE A 38 4.32 4.41 -4.34
C PHE A 38 5.41 5.35 -4.91
N SER A 39 6.45 4.80 -5.56
CA SER A 39 7.49 5.60 -6.20
C SER A 39 6.93 6.52 -7.29
N LEU A 40 5.95 6.05 -8.06
CA LEU A 40 5.32 6.84 -9.10
C LEU A 40 4.41 7.93 -8.54
N LEU A 41 3.51 7.58 -7.62
CA LEU A 41 2.44 8.46 -7.15
C LEU A 41 2.90 9.40 -6.04
N ALA A 42 3.63 8.88 -5.04
CA ALA A 42 4.03 9.64 -3.87
C ALA A 42 5.38 10.34 -4.06
N LEU A 43 6.34 9.66 -4.69
CA LEU A 43 7.71 10.16 -4.76
C LEU A 43 8.01 10.86 -6.08
N LYS A 44 7.12 10.79 -7.08
CA LYS A 44 7.36 11.38 -8.41
C LYS A 44 8.71 10.96 -9.01
N ARG A 45 9.10 9.68 -8.79
CA ARG A 45 10.37 9.06 -9.20
C ARG A 45 11.63 9.55 -8.49
N PHE A 46 11.53 10.24 -7.36
CA PHE A 46 12.69 10.47 -6.51
C PHE A 46 13.22 9.15 -5.95
N ASP A 47 14.53 9.07 -5.75
CA ASP A 47 15.14 7.92 -5.11
C ASP A 47 14.66 7.77 -3.67
N VAL A 48 14.42 6.51 -3.29
CA VAL A 48 13.98 6.16 -1.94
C VAL A 48 15.22 5.88 -1.08
N ARG A 49 15.40 6.66 -0.02
CA ARG A 49 16.28 6.30 1.08
C ARG A 49 15.54 5.35 2.02
N TYR A 50 16.19 4.28 2.44
CA TYR A 50 15.62 3.32 3.37
C TYR A 50 16.71 2.70 4.26
N ASP A 51 16.29 2.24 5.43
CA ASP A 51 17.14 1.56 6.40
C ASP A 51 16.98 0.05 6.29
N PHE A 52 15.76 -0.42 6.00
CA PHE A 52 15.44 -1.84 5.82
C PHE A 52 14.60 -2.08 4.58
N MET A 53 14.83 -3.24 3.96
CA MET A 53 14.03 -3.73 2.83
C MET A 53 13.55 -5.15 3.12
N ALA A 54 12.31 -5.47 2.74
CA ALA A 54 11.72 -6.79 2.92
C ALA A 54 11.02 -7.29 1.65
N SER A 55 11.10 -8.59 1.40
CA SER A 55 10.62 -9.20 0.15
C SER A 55 9.09 -9.31 0.07
N ARG A 56 8.41 -9.44 1.21
CA ARG A 56 6.95 -9.61 1.29
C ARG A 56 6.32 -8.53 2.14
N SER A 57 5.08 -8.17 1.83
CA SER A 57 4.30 -7.21 2.62
C SER A 57 4.14 -7.65 4.08
N THR A 58 4.01 -8.96 4.34
CA THR A 58 3.98 -9.52 5.70
C THR A 58 5.27 -9.25 6.47
N ASP A 59 6.41 -9.36 5.81
CA ASP A 59 7.72 -9.11 6.44
C ASP A 59 7.93 -7.60 6.69
N VAL A 60 7.42 -6.75 5.79
CA VAL A 60 7.38 -5.29 6.01
C VAL A 60 6.55 -4.95 7.25
N VAL A 61 5.35 -5.51 7.36
CA VAL A 61 4.46 -5.32 8.52
C VAL A 61 5.16 -5.74 9.81
N GLU A 62 5.80 -6.91 9.80
CA GLU A 62 6.51 -7.42 10.96
C GLU A 62 7.72 -6.56 11.36
N LEU A 63 8.47 -6.04 10.39
CA LEU A 63 9.58 -5.10 10.65
C LEU A 63 9.06 -3.81 11.28
N VAL A 64 8.02 -3.19 10.71
CA VAL A 64 7.45 -1.96 11.26
C VAL A 64 6.88 -2.17 12.65
N ARG A 65 6.31 -3.34 12.93
CA ARG A 65 5.83 -3.70 14.27
C ARG A 65 6.95 -3.79 15.31
N ARG A 66 8.11 -4.32 14.90
CA ARG A 66 9.27 -4.55 15.80
C ARG A 66 10.19 -3.36 15.93
N VAL A 67 10.27 -2.52 14.90
CA VAL A 67 11.19 -1.39 14.86
C VAL A 67 10.45 -0.11 15.26
N PRO A 68 10.70 0.43 16.46
CA PRO A 68 10.05 1.66 16.90
C PRO A 68 10.35 2.83 15.95
N TRP A 69 9.38 3.73 15.82
CA TRP A 69 9.50 4.97 15.02
C TRP A 69 9.70 4.74 13.53
N SER A 70 9.44 3.52 13.07
CA SER A 70 9.53 3.19 11.65
C SER A 70 8.28 3.62 10.87
N ILE A 71 8.48 3.84 9.58
CA ILE A 71 7.43 4.12 8.59
C ILE A 71 7.63 3.21 7.38
N SER A 72 6.54 2.81 6.76
CA SER A 72 6.55 2.04 5.52
C SER A 72 5.31 2.31 4.67
N PHE A 73 5.26 1.68 3.52
CA PHE A 73 4.10 1.59 2.64
C PHE A 73 3.94 0.16 2.12
N ILE A 74 2.71 -0.27 1.98
CA ILE A 74 2.35 -1.58 1.42
C ILE A 74 1.05 -1.45 0.62
N THR A 75 0.75 -2.44 -0.22
CA THR A 75 -0.60 -2.56 -0.78
C THR A 75 -1.55 -3.06 0.31
N GLN A 76 -2.69 -2.39 0.49
CA GLN A 76 -3.71 -2.79 1.44
C GLN A 76 -4.30 -4.16 1.07
N GLY A 77 -4.54 -4.99 2.06
CA GLY A 77 -5.19 -6.29 1.96
C GLY A 77 -5.43 -6.89 3.35
N ALA A 78 -6.20 -7.96 3.44
CA ALA A 78 -6.65 -8.57 4.69
C ALA A 78 -5.53 -8.95 5.67
N HIS A 79 -4.34 -9.25 5.15
CA HIS A 79 -3.19 -9.66 5.96
C HIS A 79 -2.29 -8.49 6.40
N THR A 80 -2.62 -7.27 6.00
CA THR A 80 -1.80 -6.08 6.27
C THR A 80 -2.35 -5.21 7.41
N VAL A 81 -3.57 -5.46 7.85
CA VAL A 81 -4.15 -4.78 9.01
C VAL A 81 -3.65 -5.47 10.29
N HIS A 82 -2.90 -4.75 11.10
CA HIS A 82 -2.42 -5.23 12.39
C HIS A 82 -2.74 -4.18 13.47
N GLU A 83 -3.38 -4.60 14.56
CA GLU A 83 -3.84 -3.70 15.64
C GLU A 83 -2.72 -2.83 16.24
N ALA A 84 -1.47 -3.33 16.22
CA ALA A 84 -0.31 -2.59 16.71
C ALA A 84 0.25 -1.56 15.71
N LEU A 85 -0.31 -1.45 14.51
CA LEU A 85 0.14 -0.52 13.48
C LEU A 85 -0.88 0.59 13.25
N LYS A 86 -0.38 1.80 13.04
CA LYS A 86 -1.20 2.95 12.69
C LYS A 86 -1.13 3.22 11.19
N THR A 87 -2.24 3.10 10.50
CA THR A 87 -2.38 3.63 9.15
C THR A 87 -2.43 5.15 9.20
N LEU A 88 -1.56 5.80 8.44
CA LEU A 88 -1.48 7.25 8.40
C LEU A 88 -2.53 7.81 7.42
N ARG A 89 -3.13 8.92 7.79
CA ARG A 89 -3.96 9.72 6.88
C ARG A 89 -3.05 10.52 5.95
N ILE A 90 -3.43 10.58 4.69
CA ILE A 90 -2.75 11.39 3.67
C ILE A 90 -3.69 12.50 3.25
N ASP A 91 -3.31 13.72 3.51
CA ASP A 91 -4.15 14.92 3.29
C ASP A 91 -5.53 14.80 3.94
N GLY A 92 -5.58 14.21 5.14
CA GLY A 92 -6.79 13.97 5.91
C GLY A 92 -7.60 12.73 5.52
N ARG A 93 -7.23 12.04 4.44
CA ARG A 93 -7.92 10.85 3.89
C ARG A 93 -7.32 9.55 4.38
N THR A 94 -8.15 8.53 4.48
CA THR A 94 -7.77 7.16 4.78
C THR A 94 -7.82 6.28 3.51
N PRO A 95 -7.20 5.10 3.48
CA PRO A 95 -7.27 4.20 2.34
C PRO A 95 -8.68 3.73 1.96
N GLU A 96 -9.66 3.86 2.85
CA GLU A 96 -11.07 3.54 2.63
C GLU A 96 -11.83 4.65 1.88
N ASP A 97 -11.29 5.86 1.86
CA ASP A 97 -11.91 6.99 1.17
C ASP A 97 -11.75 6.86 -0.34
N SER A 98 -12.82 7.08 -1.09
CA SER A 98 -12.86 6.91 -2.55
C SER A 98 -11.92 7.87 -3.31
N ASP A 99 -11.55 8.97 -2.69
CA ASP A 99 -10.63 10.00 -3.20
C ASP A 99 -9.24 9.94 -2.58
N TYR A 100 -8.88 8.79 -1.98
CA TYR A 100 -7.54 8.56 -1.47
C TYR A 100 -6.50 8.63 -2.61
N PRO A 101 -5.42 9.43 -2.47
CA PRO A 101 -4.55 9.75 -3.60
C PRO A 101 -3.65 8.59 -4.06
N PHE A 102 -3.47 7.57 -3.22
CA PHE A 102 -2.58 6.44 -3.52
C PHE A 102 -3.37 5.15 -3.63
N HIS A 103 -3.96 4.90 -4.77
CA HIS A 103 -4.66 3.66 -5.08
C HIS A 103 -3.90 2.87 -6.16
N GLN A 104 -4.16 1.59 -6.24
CA GLN A 104 -3.64 0.67 -7.23
C GLN A 104 -4.78 -0.14 -7.82
N ASP A 105 -4.95 -0.05 -9.12
CA ASP A 105 -5.93 -0.86 -9.84
C ASP A 105 -5.37 -2.25 -10.16
N PHE A 106 -6.20 -3.26 -9.95
CA PHE A 106 -5.93 -4.62 -10.37
C PHE A 106 -6.80 -4.95 -11.58
N SER A 107 -6.19 -5.42 -12.66
CA SER A 107 -6.86 -5.73 -13.90
C SER A 107 -6.67 -7.19 -14.29
N PHE A 108 -7.72 -7.79 -14.85
CA PHE A 108 -7.57 -9.06 -15.55
C PHE A 108 -6.94 -8.83 -16.93
N VAL A 109 -5.92 -9.63 -17.24
CA VAL A 109 -5.29 -9.62 -18.57
C VAL A 109 -5.58 -10.96 -19.24
N LEU A 110 -6.17 -10.92 -20.43
CA LEU A 110 -6.59 -12.07 -21.19
C LEU A 110 -6.07 -11.99 -22.62
N ASN A 111 -5.83 -13.13 -23.23
CA ASN A 111 -5.61 -13.23 -24.67
C ASN A 111 -6.96 -13.40 -25.39
N GLY A 112 -7.53 -12.28 -25.85
CA GLY A 112 -8.85 -12.21 -26.47
C GLY A 112 -10.01 -12.15 -25.48
N GLU A 113 -11.22 -12.44 -25.96
CA GLU A 113 -12.44 -12.39 -25.18
C GLU A 113 -12.50 -13.46 -24.07
N PRO A 114 -13.00 -13.13 -22.87
CA PRO A 114 -13.14 -14.11 -21.78
C PRO A 114 -14.06 -15.25 -22.16
N ARG A 115 -13.59 -16.50 -22.06
CA ARG A 115 -14.34 -17.71 -22.38
C ARG A 115 -14.14 -18.77 -21.31
N GLY A 116 -15.08 -19.72 -21.22
CA GLY A 116 -14.97 -20.88 -20.33
C GLY A 116 -14.74 -20.45 -18.87
N ILE A 117 -13.68 -20.95 -18.25
CA ILE A 117 -13.37 -20.72 -16.84
C ILE A 117 -12.96 -19.27 -16.55
N SER A 118 -12.25 -18.62 -17.46
CA SER A 118 -11.85 -17.22 -17.29
C SER A 118 -13.08 -16.30 -17.27
N LYS A 119 -14.08 -16.58 -18.12
CA LYS A 119 -15.35 -15.85 -18.08
C LYS A 119 -16.07 -16.05 -16.75
N LYS A 120 -16.17 -17.30 -16.27
CA LYS A 120 -16.80 -17.61 -14.98
C LYS A 120 -16.12 -16.91 -13.81
N LEU A 121 -14.78 -16.86 -13.81
CA LEU A 121 -14.01 -16.16 -12.78
C LEU A 121 -14.30 -14.66 -12.78
N ILE A 122 -14.28 -14.03 -13.96
CA ILE A 122 -14.56 -12.59 -14.10
C ILE A 122 -16.01 -12.30 -13.68
N ASP A 123 -16.97 -13.08 -14.15
CA ASP A 123 -18.38 -12.91 -13.78
C ASP A 123 -18.58 -13.09 -12.26
N PHE A 124 -17.83 -14.01 -11.62
CA PHE A 124 -17.83 -14.17 -10.18
C PHE A 124 -17.30 -12.92 -9.46
N TYR A 125 -16.19 -12.34 -9.92
CA TYR A 125 -15.63 -11.11 -9.34
C TYR A 125 -16.60 -9.93 -9.36
N PHE A 126 -17.41 -9.83 -10.41
CA PHE A 126 -18.44 -8.79 -10.54
C PHE A 126 -19.79 -9.19 -9.93
N SER A 127 -19.95 -10.40 -9.41
CA SER A 127 -21.15 -10.81 -8.68
C SER A 127 -21.16 -10.18 -7.27
N GLU A 128 -22.36 -10.11 -6.67
CA GLU A 128 -22.53 -9.60 -5.30
C GLU A 128 -21.60 -10.31 -4.29
N LYS A 129 -21.55 -11.65 -4.37
CA LYS A 129 -20.68 -12.47 -3.52
C LYS A 129 -19.19 -12.20 -3.76
N GLY A 130 -18.76 -12.01 -5.00
CA GLY A 130 -17.39 -11.64 -5.34
C GLY A 130 -17.03 -10.27 -4.80
N GLN A 131 -17.91 -9.29 -4.96
CA GLN A 131 -17.74 -7.94 -4.46
C GLN A 131 -17.67 -7.89 -2.92
N GLU A 132 -18.51 -8.68 -2.23
CA GLU A 132 -18.45 -8.82 -0.78
C GLU A 132 -17.10 -9.41 -0.34
N LEU A 133 -16.63 -10.45 -1.02
CA LEU A 133 -15.34 -11.07 -0.73
C LEU A 133 -14.17 -10.09 -0.91
N LEU A 134 -14.20 -9.26 -1.94
CA LEU A 134 -13.21 -8.21 -2.15
C LEU A 134 -13.18 -7.22 -0.98
N ARG A 135 -14.33 -6.69 -0.56
CA ARG A 135 -14.42 -5.76 0.58
C ARG A 135 -13.91 -6.41 1.87
N LYS A 136 -14.30 -7.66 2.13
CA LYS A 136 -13.83 -8.41 3.31
C LYS A 136 -12.30 -8.58 3.35
N ASN A 137 -11.66 -8.55 2.19
CA ASN A 137 -10.21 -8.64 2.05
C ASN A 137 -9.53 -7.27 1.87
N GLY A 138 -10.19 -6.18 2.20
CA GLY A 138 -9.62 -4.83 2.18
C GLY A 138 -9.44 -4.24 0.78
N LEU A 139 -10.14 -4.77 -0.22
CA LEU A 139 -10.12 -4.26 -1.59
C LEU A 139 -11.38 -3.43 -1.86
N THR A 140 -11.24 -2.37 -2.62
CA THR A 140 -12.37 -1.57 -3.08
C THR A 140 -12.87 -2.12 -4.40
N PRO A 141 -14.09 -2.69 -4.45
CA PRO A 141 -14.65 -3.21 -5.69
C PRO A 141 -14.94 -2.10 -6.70
N VAL A 142 -14.75 -2.41 -7.98
CA VAL A 142 -15.21 -1.56 -9.09
C VAL A 142 -16.45 -2.15 -9.73
N THR A 143 -17.33 -1.31 -10.21
CA THR A 143 -18.48 -1.72 -11.02
C THR A 143 -18.04 -1.94 -12.47
N ARG A 144 -18.75 -2.86 -13.16
CA ARG A 144 -18.51 -3.16 -14.58
C ARG A 144 -19.09 -2.06 -15.47
#